data_1f8826b2aed5bd57aba5d061ab5267c6
#
_entry.id   1f8826b2aed5bd57aba5d061ab5267c6
#
_cell.length_a   1.000
_cell.length_b   1.000
_cell.length_c   1.000
_cell.angle_alpha   90.00
_cell.angle_beta   90.00
_cell.angle_gamma   90.00
#
_symmetry.space_group_name_H-M   'P 1'
#
loop_
_entity.id
_entity.type
_entity.pdbx_description
1 polymer ?
#
loop_
_entity_poly.entity_id
_entity_poly.type
_entity_poly.pdbx_seq_one_letter_code
_entity_poly.pdbx_strand_id
1 'polypeptide(L)'
;MTSFYDLPEIGQETTLFTHLVVREDAHLLFGFAQKTDRTLFRELIKTNGVGPKLALAILSAMSVDQFAYAIEREELSKLVKIPGVGKKTAERLLVELKGKFKDVRQSDFFVESKHIPSTSELRQAESSADEAVAALVALGYKPTDAEKMVKKVAKADLSSEQLIREALKAAL
;
A
#
# COMPACT_ATOMS: atom_id res chain seq x y z
N MET A 1 13.65 4.43 -13.63
CA MET A 1 12.21 4.73 -13.54
C MET A 1 11.47 3.44 -13.84
N THR A 2 11.07 2.71 -12.82
CA THR A 2 10.43 1.39 -12.93
C THR A 2 9.14 1.46 -13.75
N SER A 3 8.26 2.42 -13.48
CA SER A 3 6.99 2.59 -14.21
C SER A 3 7.11 2.78 -15.73
N PHE A 4 8.29 3.16 -16.24
CA PHE A 4 8.48 3.28 -17.69
C PHE A 4 8.58 1.91 -18.37
N TYR A 5 9.13 0.92 -17.66
CA TYR A 5 9.26 -0.44 -18.19
C TYR A 5 7.95 -1.25 -18.12
N ASP A 6 6.99 -0.76 -17.32
CA ASP A 6 5.68 -1.37 -17.16
C ASP A 6 4.65 -0.82 -18.17
N LEU A 7 5.05 0.12 -19.04
CA LEU A 7 4.17 0.67 -20.07
C LEU A 7 3.98 -0.34 -21.21
N PRO A 8 2.77 -0.44 -21.76
CA PRO A 8 2.51 -1.27 -22.94
C PRO A 8 3.17 -0.69 -24.20
N GLU A 9 3.13 -1.45 -25.29
CA GLU A 9 3.64 -1.01 -26.59
C GLU A 9 2.90 0.24 -27.09
N ILE A 10 3.60 1.00 -27.95
CA ILE A 10 3.06 2.23 -28.54
C ILE A 10 1.78 1.92 -29.31
N GLY A 11 0.72 2.68 -29.03
CA GLY A 11 -0.61 2.53 -29.64
C GLY A 11 -1.62 1.76 -28.78
N GLN A 12 -1.20 1.24 -27.62
CA GLN A 12 -2.11 0.62 -26.67
C GLN A 12 -2.54 1.62 -25.58
N GLU A 13 -3.78 1.49 -25.12
CA GLU A 13 -4.29 2.29 -24.00
C GLU A 13 -3.63 1.87 -22.69
N THR A 14 -3.29 2.85 -21.88
CA THR A 14 -2.76 2.62 -20.52
C THR A 14 -3.33 3.62 -19.53
N THR A 15 -3.44 3.20 -18.29
CA THR A 15 -3.86 4.06 -17.18
C THR A 15 -2.66 4.33 -16.27
N LEU A 16 -2.39 5.60 -15.99
CA LEU A 16 -1.36 6.02 -15.04
C LEU A 16 -1.97 6.75 -13.86
N PHE A 17 -1.48 6.43 -12.67
CA PHE A 17 -1.78 7.18 -11.47
C PHE A 17 -0.91 8.43 -11.40
N THR A 18 -1.50 9.62 -11.42
CA THR A 18 -0.75 10.85 -11.52
C THR A 18 -0.71 11.64 -10.20
N HIS A 19 0.32 12.45 -10.05
CA HIS A 19 0.46 13.45 -9.00
C HIS A 19 0.97 14.75 -9.59
N LEU A 20 0.22 15.84 -9.38
CA LEU A 20 0.57 17.19 -9.83
C LEU A 20 1.27 17.93 -8.69
N VAL A 21 2.44 18.46 -8.96
CA VAL A 21 3.16 19.40 -8.09
C VAL A 21 3.11 20.79 -8.72
N VAL A 22 2.44 21.70 -8.04
CA VAL A 22 2.32 23.09 -8.45
C VAL A 22 3.36 23.93 -7.71
N ARG A 23 4.15 24.69 -8.44
CA ARG A 23 5.09 25.70 -7.95
C ARG A 23 4.79 27.03 -8.61
N GLU A 24 5.38 28.10 -8.12
CA GLU A 24 5.21 29.44 -8.70
C GLU A 24 5.71 29.50 -10.15
N ASP A 25 6.76 28.75 -10.46
CA ASP A 25 7.47 28.75 -11.74
C ASP A 25 7.16 27.55 -12.64
N ALA A 26 6.51 26.50 -12.12
CA ALA A 26 6.27 25.28 -12.87
C ALA A 26 5.12 24.41 -12.35
N HIS A 27 4.42 23.77 -13.29
CA HIS A 27 3.50 22.67 -13.02
C HIS A 27 4.14 21.36 -13.47
N LEU A 28 4.42 20.46 -12.53
CA LEU A 28 5.09 19.21 -12.81
C LEU A 28 4.13 18.04 -12.56
N LEU A 29 3.87 17.25 -13.60
CA LEU A 29 3.03 16.06 -13.51
C LEU A 29 3.92 14.80 -13.45
N PHE A 30 3.72 14.00 -12.41
CA PHE A 30 4.39 12.72 -12.19
C PHE A 30 3.41 11.59 -12.44
N GLY A 31 3.83 10.53 -13.18
CA GLY A 31 3.01 9.37 -13.51
C GLY A 31 3.62 8.08 -12.96
N PHE A 32 2.75 7.19 -12.47
CA PHE A 32 3.11 5.91 -11.86
C PHE A 32 2.22 4.82 -12.44
N ALA A 33 2.80 3.65 -12.74
CA ALA A 33 2.05 2.48 -13.18
C ALA A 33 1.22 1.88 -12.02
N GLN A 34 1.72 2.00 -10.78
CA GLN A 34 1.08 1.46 -9.58
C GLN A 34 0.60 2.59 -8.65
N LYS A 35 -0.59 2.40 -8.07
CA LYS A 35 -1.14 3.33 -7.06
C LYS A 35 -0.26 3.40 -5.80
N THR A 36 0.36 2.27 -5.44
CA THR A 36 1.29 2.13 -4.33
C THR A 36 2.52 3.03 -4.49
N ASP A 37 3.11 3.07 -5.70
CA ASP A 37 4.26 3.92 -6.01
C ASP A 37 3.90 5.40 -5.88
N ARG A 38 2.72 5.80 -6.41
CA ARG A 38 2.22 7.17 -6.24
C ARG A 38 2.00 7.52 -4.78
N THR A 39 1.48 6.59 -3.98
CA THR A 39 1.23 6.82 -2.55
C THR A 39 2.54 6.98 -1.80
N LEU A 40 3.53 6.11 -2.03
CA LEU A 40 4.86 6.27 -1.44
C LEU A 40 5.52 7.57 -1.89
N PHE A 41 5.44 7.93 -3.18
CA PHE A 41 5.94 9.21 -3.69
C PHE A 41 5.38 10.40 -2.91
N ARG A 42 4.06 10.40 -2.68
CA ARG A 42 3.37 11.47 -1.92
C ARG A 42 3.82 11.55 -0.46
N GLU A 43 4.08 10.43 0.18
CA GLU A 43 4.62 10.43 1.55
C GLU A 43 6.08 10.89 1.59
N LEU A 44 6.89 10.48 0.62
CA LEU A 44 8.28 10.91 0.51
C LEU A 44 8.42 12.43 0.34
N ILE A 45 7.64 13.05 -0.54
CA ILE A 45 7.73 14.50 -0.78
C ILE A 45 7.19 15.36 0.37
N LYS A 46 6.46 14.77 1.33
CA LYS A 46 6.07 15.45 2.58
C LYS A 46 7.24 15.51 3.58
N THR A 47 8.22 14.62 3.42
CA THR A 47 9.40 14.57 4.29
C THR A 47 10.31 15.74 4.00
N ASN A 48 10.69 16.48 5.02
CA ASN A 48 11.55 17.65 4.86
C ASN A 48 12.92 17.27 4.27
N GLY A 49 13.32 17.94 3.19
CA GLY A 49 14.56 17.67 2.45
C GLY A 49 14.43 16.56 1.39
N VAL A 50 13.23 16.03 1.16
CA VAL A 50 12.95 15.09 0.07
C VAL A 50 12.08 15.76 -0.99
N GLY A 51 12.71 16.21 -2.07
CA GLY A 51 11.99 16.74 -3.23
C GLY A 51 11.55 15.64 -4.20
N PRO A 52 10.74 15.99 -5.22
CA PRO A 52 10.24 15.03 -6.21
C PRO A 52 11.34 14.22 -6.90
N LYS A 53 12.46 14.88 -7.24
CA LYS A 53 13.60 14.19 -7.89
C LYS A 53 14.20 13.09 -7.02
N LEU A 54 14.35 13.36 -5.71
CA LEU A 54 14.88 12.39 -4.76
C LEU A 54 13.87 11.27 -4.48
N ALA A 55 12.57 11.61 -4.38
CA ALA A 55 11.51 10.61 -4.22
C ALA A 55 11.47 9.63 -5.40
N LEU A 56 11.64 10.12 -6.65
CA LEU A 56 11.77 9.25 -7.82
C LEU A 56 13.03 8.40 -7.79
N ALA A 57 14.15 8.93 -7.30
CA ALA A 57 15.40 8.15 -7.17
C ALA A 57 15.22 6.99 -6.17
N ILE A 58 14.51 7.24 -5.05
CA ILE A 58 14.18 6.19 -4.06
C ILE A 58 13.32 5.10 -4.70
N LEU A 59 12.21 5.47 -5.37
CA LEU A 59 11.31 4.54 -6.05
C LEU A 59 11.98 3.77 -7.20
N SER A 60 13.04 4.32 -7.79
CA SER A 60 13.82 3.65 -8.84
C SER A 60 14.86 2.68 -8.27
N ALA A 61 15.29 2.88 -7.04
CA ALA A 61 16.35 2.08 -6.41
C ALA A 61 15.81 0.83 -5.70
N MET A 62 14.57 0.88 -5.20
CA MET A 62 13.96 -0.24 -4.48
C MET A 62 12.43 -0.21 -4.59
N SER A 63 11.80 -1.38 -4.46
CA SER A 63 10.34 -1.48 -4.42
C SER A 63 9.75 -0.85 -3.15
N VAL A 64 8.43 -0.58 -3.18
CA VAL A 64 7.70 -0.05 -2.02
C VAL A 64 7.85 -0.95 -0.80
N ASP A 65 7.77 -2.28 -0.98
CA ASP A 65 7.94 -3.26 0.10
C ASP A 65 9.35 -3.26 0.67
N GLN A 66 10.36 -3.20 -0.20
CA GLN A 66 11.76 -3.12 0.22
C GLN A 66 12.04 -1.84 1.00
N PHE A 67 11.46 -0.72 0.56
CA PHE A 67 11.58 0.56 1.25
C PHE A 67 10.90 0.53 2.61
N ALA A 68 9.65 0.06 2.69
CA ALA A 68 8.91 -0.08 3.94
C ALA A 68 9.65 -0.99 4.93
N TYR A 69 10.18 -2.12 4.46
CA TYR A 69 10.98 -3.03 5.27
C TYR A 69 12.26 -2.36 5.81
N ALA A 70 12.97 -1.59 4.96
CA ALA A 70 14.18 -0.88 5.38
C ALA A 70 13.88 0.20 6.44
N ILE A 71 12.74 0.90 6.32
CA ILE A 71 12.27 1.88 7.31
C ILE A 71 11.92 1.21 8.65
N GLU A 72 11.14 0.12 8.62
CA GLU A 72 10.74 -0.59 9.85
C GLU A 72 11.93 -1.19 10.62
N ARG A 73 12.93 -1.69 9.87
CA ARG A 73 14.15 -2.28 10.43
C ARG A 73 15.27 -1.29 10.69
N GLU A 74 15.03 0.00 10.43
CA GLU A 74 16.02 1.07 10.60
C GLU A 74 17.33 0.80 9.82
N GLU A 75 17.22 0.22 8.62
CA GLU A 75 18.38 -0.15 7.80
C GLU A 75 19.00 1.06 7.10
N LEU A 76 19.61 1.96 7.88
CA LEU A 76 20.26 3.18 7.41
C LEU A 76 21.21 2.93 6.23
N SER A 77 21.99 1.84 6.31
CA SER A 77 22.97 1.48 5.30
C SER A 77 22.36 1.20 3.93
N LYS A 78 21.13 0.70 3.86
CA LYS A 78 20.42 0.47 2.60
C LYS A 78 19.96 1.79 2.00
N LEU A 79 19.45 2.70 2.82
CA LEU A 79 18.94 4.00 2.38
C LEU A 79 20.06 4.90 1.86
N VAL A 80 21.22 4.91 2.51
CA VAL A 80 22.38 5.72 2.09
C VAL A 80 22.98 5.26 0.76
N LYS A 81 22.75 4.01 0.32
CA LYS A 81 23.18 3.52 -0.99
C LYS A 81 22.37 4.13 -2.15
N ILE A 82 21.23 4.75 -1.87
CA ILE A 82 20.39 5.37 -2.89
C ILE A 82 21.05 6.67 -3.36
N PRO A 83 21.24 6.88 -4.67
CA PRO A 83 21.82 8.11 -5.19
C PRO A 83 21.03 9.36 -4.72
N GLY A 84 21.74 10.30 -4.11
CA GLY A 84 21.15 11.53 -3.58
C GLY A 84 20.61 11.42 -2.13
N VAL A 85 20.64 10.24 -1.51
CA VAL A 85 20.27 10.06 -0.10
C VAL A 85 21.53 10.07 0.75
N GLY A 86 21.79 11.19 1.43
CA GLY A 86 22.86 11.30 2.42
C GLY A 86 22.42 10.76 3.79
N LYS A 87 23.39 10.59 4.70
CA LYS A 87 23.16 10.08 6.07
C LYS A 87 22.05 10.86 6.79
N LYS A 88 22.09 12.20 6.77
CA LYS A 88 21.07 13.05 7.40
C LYS A 88 19.67 12.85 6.81
N THR A 89 19.57 12.69 5.48
CA THR A 89 18.29 12.45 4.80
C THR A 89 17.77 11.06 5.15
N ALA A 90 18.63 10.04 5.20
CA ALA A 90 18.25 8.70 5.58
C ALA A 90 17.77 8.61 7.04
N GLU A 91 18.46 9.24 7.97
CA GLU A 91 18.05 9.35 9.38
C GLU A 91 16.68 10.03 9.51
N ARG A 92 16.45 11.10 8.77
CA ARG A 92 15.17 11.81 8.76
C ARG A 92 14.05 10.96 8.17
N LEU A 93 14.28 10.25 7.07
CA LEU A 93 13.32 9.30 6.51
C LEU A 93 12.92 8.24 7.53
N LEU A 94 13.90 7.68 8.26
CA LEU A 94 13.63 6.71 9.32
C LEU A 94 12.72 7.29 10.41
N VAL A 95 13.01 8.50 10.90
CA VAL A 95 12.24 9.12 11.97
C VAL A 95 10.83 9.50 11.52
N GLU A 96 10.70 10.16 10.35
CA GLU A 96 9.43 10.71 9.89
C GLU A 96 8.48 9.64 9.31
N LEU A 97 9.02 8.54 8.77
CA LEU A 97 8.23 7.48 8.13
C LEU A 97 8.08 6.22 8.99
N LYS A 98 8.86 6.09 10.06
CA LYS A 98 8.70 4.98 11.00
C LYS A 98 7.29 4.95 11.59
N GLY A 99 6.65 3.82 11.49
CA GLY A 99 5.27 3.61 11.97
C GLY A 99 4.18 3.99 10.95
N LYS A 100 4.44 4.88 9.99
CA LYS A 100 3.44 5.20 8.95
C LYS A 100 3.12 4.01 8.04
N PHE A 101 4.08 3.09 7.86
CA PHE A 101 3.89 1.88 7.08
C PHE A 101 3.21 0.73 7.85
N LYS A 102 3.06 0.82 9.18
CA LYS A 102 2.29 -0.15 9.97
C LYS A 102 0.80 -0.03 9.70
N ASP A 103 0.29 1.20 9.62
CA ASP A 103 -1.11 1.47 9.30
C ASP A 103 -1.41 1.24 7.81
N VAL A 104 -0.37 1.36 6.98
CA VAL A 104 -0.42 1.17 5.53
C VAL A 104 -0.57 -0.29 5.13
N ARG A 105 -0.15 -1.25 5.98
CA ARG A 105 -0.44 -2.68 5.80
C ARG A 105 -1.91 -3.03 6.05
N GLN A 106 -2.65 -2.18 6.77
CA GLN A 106 -4.08 -2.40 7.08
C GLN A 106 -5.01 -1.57 6.19
N SER A 107 -4.52 -0.57 5.47
CA SER A 107 -5.33 0.25 4.57
C SER A 107 -4.70 0.35 3.19
N ASP A 108 -5.42 0.01 2.14
CA ASP A 108 -5.25 0.32 0.70
C ASP A 108 -3.84 0.24 0.04
N PHE A 109 -2.74 0.22 0.80
CA PHE A 109 -1.40 0.26 0.27
C PHE A 109 -0.93 -1.11 -0.24
N PHE A 110 -1.41 -2.20 0.34
CA PHE A 110 -1.02 -3.57 0.02
C PHE A 110 -2.10 -4.43 -0.62
N VAL A 111 -3.32 -3.92 -0.77
CA VAL A 111 -4.44 -4.71 -1.31
C VAL A 111 -4.34 -4.93 -2.83
N GLU A 112 -3.52 -4.15 -3.54
CA GLU A 112 -3.49 -4.19 -5.02
C GLU A 112 -2.22 -4.80 -5.66
N SER A 113 -1.28 -5.37 -4.89
CA SER A 113 -0.05 -5.96 -5.48
C SER A 113 -0.08 -7.49 -5.55
N LYS A 114 -1.22 -8.10 -5.91
CA LYS A 114 -1.27 -9.51 -6.29
C LYS A 114 -2.06 -9.71 -7.59
N HIS A 115 -1.46 -9.30 -8.70
CA HIS A 115 -1.84 -9.87 -10.00
C HIS A 115 -0.76 -10.88 -10.40
N ILE A 116 -0.92 -12.13 -9.97
CA ILE A 116 -0.39 -13.32 -10.60
C ILE A 116 -1.61 -14.20 -10.87
N PRO A 117 -1.86 -14.62 -12.12
CA PRO A 117 -3.09 -15.31 -12.49
C PRO A 117 -3.10 -16.76 -12.03
N SER A 118 -4.29 -17.23 -11.68
CA SER A 118 -4.68 -18.62 -11.41
C SER A 118 -4.63 -19.09 -9.95
N THR A 119 -5.73 -18.86 -9.29
CA THR A 119 -6.52 -19.68 -8.34
C THR A 119 -7.59 -18.77 -7.72
N SER A 120 -8.61 -18.44 -8.54
CA SER A 120 -9.57 -17.36 -8.24
C SER A 120 -10.61 -17.68 -7.17
N GLU A 121 -10.78 -18.93 -6.78
CA GLU A 121 -11.87 -19.31 -5.87
C GLU A 121 -11.47 -19.33 -4.38
N LEU A 122 -10.25 -19.73 -4.06
CA LEU A 122 -9.78 -19.75 -2.66
C LEU A 122 -9.41 -18.36 -2.12
N ARG A 123 -9.00 -17.43 -2.98
CA ARG A 123 -8.63 -16.07 -2.58
C ARG A 123 -9.81 -15.12 -2.36
N GLN A 124 -10.95 -15.36 -3.03
CA GLN A 124 -12.16 -14.58 -2.76
C GLN A 124 -12.75 -14.89 -1.39
N ALA A 125 -12.67 -16.11 -0.92
CA ALA A 125 -13.15 -16.51 0.40
C ALA A 125 -12.31 -15.92 1.54
N GLU A 126 -10.98 -15.85 1.41
CA GLU A 126 -10.10 -15.22 2.41
C GLU A 126 -10.28 -13.69 2.45
N SER A 127 -10.38 -13.02 1.30
CA SER A 127 -10.64 -11.59 1.21
C SER A 127 -12.00 -11.20 1.81
N SER A 128 -13.05 -11.98 1.52
CA SER A 128 -14.40 -11.73 2.02
C SER A 128 -14.49 -11.91 3.54
N ALA A 129 -13.75 -12.85 4.11
CA ALA A 129 -13.71 -13.08 5.54
C ALA A 129 -12.97 -11.94 6.28
N ASP A 130 -11.85 -11.48 5.74
CA ASP A 130 -11.08 -10.36 6.32
C ASP A 130 -11.87 -9.04 6.28
N GLU A 131 -12.60 -8.78 5.19
CA GLU A 131 -13.53 -7.65 5.09
C GLU A 131 -14.66 -7.74 6.11
N ALA A 132 -15.23 -8.94 6.29
CA ALA A 132 -16.29 -9.15 7.28
C ALA A 132 -15.80 -8.93 8.71
N VAL A 133 -14.59 -9.39 9.06
CA VAL A 133 -13.97 -9.14 10.36
C VAL A 133 -13.75 -7.63 10.57
N ALA A 134 -13.20 -6.92 9.59
CA ALA A 134 -12.98 -5.48 9.68
C ALA A 134 -14.29 -4.70 9.90
N ALA A 135 -15.35 -5.08 9.20
CA ALA A 135 -16.68 -4.47 9.36
C ALA A 135 -17.26 -4.72 10.76
N LEU A 136 -17.13 -5.93 11.32
CA LEU A 136 -17.60 -6.26 12.68
C LEU A 136 -16.81 -5.47 13.74
N VAL A 137 -15.50 -5.28 13.54
CA VAL A 137 -14.69 -4.43 14.42
C VAL A 137 -15.14 -2.97 14.35
N ALA A 138 -15.46 -2.46 13.17
CA ALA A 138 -16.01 -1.12 13.00
C ALA A 138 -17.38 -0.94 13.67
N LEU A 139 -18.16 -2.01 13.81
CA LEU A 139 -19.42 -2.06 14.56
C LEU A 139 -19.23 -2.18 16.09
N GLY A 140 -17.98 -2.24 16.57
CA GLY A 140 -17.64 -2.23 18.00
C GLY A 140 -17.35 -3.60 18.61
N TYR A 141 -17.31 -4.68 17.84
CA TYR A 141 -16.87 -5.98 18.33
C TYR A 141 -15.37 -6.02 18.54
N LYS A 142 -14.90 -6.80 19.51
CA LYS A 142 -13.43 -7.00 19.70
C LYS A 142 -12.88 -7.82 18.54
N PRO A 143 -11.65 -7.55 18.07
CA PRO A 143 -11.06 -8.28 16.94
C PRO A 143 -11.12 -9.80 17.07
N THR A 144 -10.78 -10.31 18.26
CA THR A 144 -10.81 -11.76 18.55
C THR A 144 -12.21 -12.38 18.50
N ASP A 145 -13.25 -11.60 18.83
CA ASP A 145 -14.62 -12.07 18.81
C ASP A 145 -15.16 -11.98 17.38
N ALA A 146 -14.86 -10.92 16.64
CA ALA A 146 -15.19 -10.77 15.23
C ALA A 146 -14.60 -11.91 14.38
N GLU A 147 -13.33 -12.27 14.58
CA GLU A 147 -12.70 -13.42 13.91
C GLU A 147 -13.43 -14.74 14.21
N LYS A 148 -13.80 -14.99 15.47
CA LYS A 148 -14.54 -16.19 15.85
C LYS A 148 -15.92 -16.23 15.23
N MET A 149 -16.62 -15.09 15.18
CA MET A 149 -17.93 -14.98 14.58
C MET A 149 -17.89 -15.29 13.09
N VAL A 150 -16.95 -14.70 12.36
CA VAL A 150 -16.78 -14.95 10.93
C VAL A 150 -16.38 -16.40 10.67
N LYS A 151 -15.40 -16.96 11.39
CA LYS A 151 -14.99 -18.36 11.26
C LYS A 151 -16.12 -19.36 11.47
N LYS A 152 -17.09 -19.04 12.34
CA LYS A 152 -18.23 -19.91 12.64
C LYS A 152 -19.20 -20.04 11.47
N VAL A 153 -19.30 -19.02 10.62
CA VAL A 153 -20.23 -18.93 9.49
C VAL A 153 -19.54 -18.97 8.13
N ALA A 154 -18.20 -18.96 8.10
CA ALA A 154 -17.42 -18.97 6.88
C ALA A 154 -17.70 -20.23 6.05
N LYS A 155 -18.25 -20.02 4.83
CA LYS A 155 -18.39 -21.00 3.74
C LYS A 155 -17.73 -20.42 2.50
N ALA A 156 -17.19 -21.28 1.65
CA ALA A 156 -16.34 -20.90 0.53
C ALA A 156 -16.98 -19.93 -0.50
N ASP A 157 -18.31 -19.79 -0.53
CA ASP A 157 -19.05 -19.06 -1.57
C ASP A 157 -19.81 -17.83 -1.02
N LEU A 158 -19.56 -17.38 0.21
CA LEU A 158 -20.27 -16.25 0.79
C LEU A 158 -19.54 -14.93 0.55
N SER A 159 -20.26 -13.90 0.10
CA SER A 159 -19.73 -12.53 0.03
C SER A 159 -19.50 -11.95 1.43
N SER A 160 -18.66 -10.93 1.55
CA SER A 160 -18.39 -10.23 2.82
C SER A 160 -19.68 -9.73 3.49
N GLU A 161 -20.63 -9.20 2.71
CA GLU A 161 -21.93 -8.77 3.22
C GLU A 161 -22.77 -9.92 3.81
N GLN A 162 -22.77 -11.07 3.16
CA GLN A 162 -23.45 -12.26 3.64
C GLN A 162 -22.81 -12.82 4.91
N LEU A 163 -21.47 -12.83 4.97
CA LEU A 163 -20.72 -13.24 6.16
C LEU A 163 -21.00 -12.34 7.36
N ILE A 164 -21.06 -11.02 7.18
CA ILE A 164 -21.40 -10.05 8.23
C ILE A 164 -22.83 -10.34 8.75
N ARG A 165 -23.79 -10.51 7.86
CA ARG A 165 -25.19 -10.75 8.21
C ARG A 165 -25.37 -12.06 8.98
N GLU A 166 -24.74 -13.13 8.52
CA GLU A 166 -24.83 -14.44 9.19
C GLU A 166 -24.05 -14.45 10.52
N ALA A 167 -22.92 -13.76 10.60
CA ALA A 167 -22.16 -13.64 11.85
C ALA A 167 -22.96 -12.86 12.92
N LEU A 168 -23.63 -11.78 12.54
CA LEU A 168 -24.49 -11.03 13.45
C LEU A 168 -25.71 -11.84 13.92
N LYS A 169 -26.35 -12.61 13.02
CA LYS A 169 -27.45 -13.52 13.41
C LYS A 169 -27.02 -14.61 14.38
N ALA A 170 -25.80 -15.13 14.22
CA ALA A 170 -25.27 -16.18 15.09
C ALA A 170 -24.80 -15.65 16.46
N ALA A 171 -24.72 -14.33 16.64
CA ALA A 171 -24.33 -13.67 17.87
C ALA A 171 -25.53 -13.19 18.72
N LEU A 172 -26.74 -13.20 18.15
CA LEU A 172 -28.02 -12.94 18.84
C LEU A 172 -28.58 -14.24 19.44
#